data_48c0c5978a4b7e45aee4380deeaead37
#
_entry.id   48c0c5978a4b7e45aee4380deeaead37
#
_cell.length_a   1.000
_cell.length_b   1.000
_cell.length_c   1.000
_cell.angle_alpha   90.00
_cell.angle_beta   90.00
_cell.angle_gamma   90.00
#
_symmetry.space_group_name_H-M   'P 1'
#
loop_
_entity.id
_entity.type
_entity.pdbx_description
1 polymer ?
#
loop_
_entity_poly.entity_id
_entity_poly.type
_entity_poly.pdbx_seq_one_letter_code
_entity_poly.pdbx_strand_id
1 'polypeptide(L)'
;MKKIVSLILSAALLLPVLDTAAWAVETPSPEIEGTSAIIVDATTGDTLWSQDADTVRPVASMTKAMAAYLVYEAIHNGQITMETAVPISTYTYYFSRDDIYSNIPFEWEETYTVEDMLEAFLCYSACAAGPALGELIYGSEEAFVAAMNTKAQELGLNASFDQSYDEGYMSARAMATLASRILSDCPEMLEITSRSEFEFAGETYGSSNALLDSDDPSIGTVDGLKTGWTPQAGSCMCATAVKDGRRLITVTMNARAVNARYSDSEELLRTGFELLDVYEAEGYTYASPHTANVSMNGGQYSLHAYLADGNNYVRLRDLAALLDGTGSQFGLEYIDGIVSINNGASYDGAVSGDLSNGKTVLTQMRQPVLTVDGVAYTIDAYLIDGLNYMKIRDLAAAIGCGIEWDGSTGQVVLLPEDNAAADEGGGDTVPVAETAA
;
A
#
# COMPACT_ATOMS: atom_id res chain seq x y z
N MET A 1 -70.07 -30.37 30.48
CA MET A 1 -69.22 -29.79 29.45
C MET A 1 -67.91 -29.36 30.11
N LYS A 2 -66.91 -30.24 30.08
CA LYS A 2 -65.58 -29.98 30.68
C LYS A 2 -64.62 -29.60 29.54
N LYS A 3 -64.10 -28.38 29.58
CA LYS A 3 -63.03 -27.94 28.66
C LYS A 3 -61.69 -28.46 29.15
N ILE A 4 -61.03 -29.29 28.36
CA ILE A 4 -59.65 -29.73 28.58
C ILE A 4 -58.77 -28.65 27.98
N VAL A 5 -57.96 -28.01 28.83
CA VAL A 5 -56.92 -27.10 28.39
C VAL A 5 -55.64 -27.92 28.28
N SER A 6 -55.15 -28.06 27.04
CA SER A 6 -53.88 -28.71 26.75
C SER A 6 -52.69 -27.75 27.00
N LEU A 7 -51.89 -28.04 27.99
CA LEU A 7 -50.70 -27.27 28.32
C LEU A 7 -49.53 -27.84 27.51
N ILE A 8 -49.10 -27.13 26.47
CA ILE A 8 -47.86 -27.46 25.74
C ILE A 8 -46.66 -26.92 26.50
N LEU A 9 -45.91 -27.82 27.08
CA LEU A 9 -44.67 -27.50 27.80
C LEU A 9 -43.56 -27.39 26.75
N SER A 10 -43.21 -26.15 26.37
CA SER A 10 -42.02 -25.88 25.55
C SER A 10 -40.76 -26.04 26.40
N ALA A 11 -40.07 -27.16 26.26
CA ALA A 11 -38.75 -27.33 26.80
C ALA A 11 -37.77 -26.53 25.95
N ALA A 12 -37.37 -25.35 26.45
CA ALA A 12 -36.22 -24.61 25.92
C ALA A 12 -34.97 -25.40 26.26
N LEU A 13 -34.35 -26.03 25.29
CA LEU A 13 -32.99 -26.56 25.39
C LEU A 13 -32.04 -25.35 25.53
N LEU A 14 -31.64 -25.06 26.76
CA LEU A 14 -30.48 -24.26 27.07
C LEU A 14 -29.24 -25.07 26.66
N LEU A 15 -28.78 -24.89 25.43
CA LEU A 15 -27.41 -25.26 25.05
C LEU A 15 -26.47 -24.31 25.81
N PRO A 16 -25.45 -24.82 26.53
CA PRO A 16 -24.44 -23.95 27.08
C PRO A 16 -23.75 -23.27 25.88
N VAL A 17 -23.83 -21.96 25.85
CA VAL A 17 -22.89 -21.14 25.06
C VAL A 17 -21.53 -21.46 25.65
N LEU A 18 -20.77 -22.30 24.99
CA LEU A 18 -19.33 -22.41 25.23
C LEU A 18 -18.79 -21.01 24.90
N ASP A 19 -18.56 -20.25 25.93
CA ASP A 19 -17.71 -19.08 25.89
C ASP A 19 -16.34 -19.58 25.46
N THR A 20 -16.11 -19.67 24.15
CA THR A 20 -14.75 -19.73 23.61
C THR A 20 -14.17 -18.37 23.98
N ALA A 21 -13.49 -18.34 25.14
CA ALA A 21 -12.58 -17.25 25.45
C ALA A 21 -11.66 -17.16 24.23
N ALA A 22 -11.98 -16.26 23.31
CA ALA A 22 -11.03 -15.81 22.31
C ALA A 22 -9.87 -15.29 23.15
N TRP A 23 -8.77 -16.02 23.16
CA TRP A 23 -7.52 -15.52 23.66
C TRP A 23 -7.26 -14.29 22.78
N ALA A 24 -7.43 -13.09 23.34
CA ALA A 24 -7.01 -11.89 22.67
C ALA A 24 -5.52 -12.10 22.38
N VAL A 25 -5.16 -12.27 21.13
CA VAL A 25 -3.76 -12.25 20.72
C VAL A 25 -3.26 -10.89 21.16
N GLU A 26 -2.30 -10.89 22.08
CA GLU A 26 -1.71 -9.67 22.60
C GLU A 26 -1.01 -9.02 21.38
N THR A 27 -1.54 -7.91 20.91
CA THR A 27 -1.00 -7.24 19.71
C THR A 27 0.39 -6.72 20.06
N PRO A 28 1.45 -7.08 19.33
CA PRO A 28 2.80 -6.59 19.57
C PRO A 28 2.82 -5.04 19.61
N SER A 29 3.55 -4.50 20.57
CA SER A 29 3.71 -3.05 20.73
C SER A 29 5.17 -2.75 21.06
N PRO A 30 5.86 -1.88 20.31
CA PRO A 30 7.28 -1.63 20.51
C PRO A 30 7.54 -0.83 21.78
N GLU A 31 8.68 -1.12 22.45
CA GLU A 31 9.21 -0.31 23.53
C GLU A 31 10.37 0.54 23.00
N ILE A 32 10.16 1.84 22.85
CA ILE A 32 11.10 2.78 22.25
C ILE A 32 11.36 4.01 23.14
N GLU A 33 12.53 4.66 22.96
CA GLU A 33 12.85 5.94 23.58
C GLU A 33 12.29 7.14 22.81
N GLY A 34 12.08 7.02 21.50
CA GLY A 34 11.52 8.06 20.64
C GLY A 34 10.16 8.51 21.10
N THR A 35 9.94 9.83 21.14
CA THR A 35 8.65 10.38 21.58
C THR A 35 7.59 10.35 20.49
N SER A 36 7.98 10.37 19.23
CA SER A 36 7.08 10.17 18.07
C SER A 36 7.61 9.03 17.22
N ALA A 37 6.74 8.11 16.83
CA ALA A 37 7.11 7.00 15.95
C ALA A 37 5.94 6.46 15.15
N ILE A 38 6.25 5.74 14.07
CA ILE A 38 5.24 5.09 13.21
C ILE A 38 5.84 3.86 12.53
N ILE A 39 5.02 2.85 12.33
CA ILE A 39 5.28 1.68 11.48
C ILE A 39 4.25 1.70 10.35
N VAL A 40 4.72 1.65 9.12
CA VAL A 40 3.87 1.66 7.92
C VAL A 40 4.20 0.43 7.07
N ASP A 41 3.18 -0.28 6.63
CA ASP A 41 3.30 -1.26 5.54
C ASP A 41 3.50 -0.49 4.22
N ALA A 42 4.68 -0.61 3.64
CA ALA A 42 5.01 0.13 2.41
C ALA A 42 4.20 -0.34 1.19
N THR A 43 3.61 -1.56 1.24
CA THR A 43 2.80 -2.11 0.15
C THR A 43 1.44 -1.44 0.07
N THR A 44 0.81 -1.19 1.23
CA THR A 44 -0.55 -0.62 1.31
C THR A 44 -0.55 0.86 1.66
N GLY A 45 0.50 1.33 2.33
CA GLY A 45 0.56 2.64 2.96
C GLY A 45 -0.19 2.71 4.30
N ASP A 46 -0.67 1.56 4.81
CA ASP A 46 -1.41 1.50 6.06
C ASP A 46 -0.48 1.62 7.27
N THR A 47 -0.97 2.32 8.28
CA THR A 47 -0.27 2.42 9.56
C THR A 47 -0.56 1.17 10.39
N LEU A 48 0.48 0.38 10.66
CA LEU A 48 0.39 -0.80 11.51
C LEU A 48 0.43 -0.45 12.99
N TRP A 49 1.23 0.55 13.35
CA TRP A 49 1.35 1.07 14.71
C TRP A 49 1.84 2.52 14.69
N SER A 50 1.46 3.32 15.67
CA SER A 50 1.96 4.69 15.81
C SER A 50 1.87 5.22 17.24
N GLN A 51 2.83 6.10 17.58
CA GLN A 51 2.88 6.86 18.82
C GLN A 51 3.18 8.32 18.50
N ASP A 52 2.29 9.25 18.87
CA ASP A 52 2.43 10.70 18.65
C ASP A 52 2.94 11.07 17.24
N ALA A 53 2.44 10.34 16.22
CA ALA A 53 2.98 10.39 14.86
C ALA A 53 2.66 11.68 14.10
N ASP A 54 1.71 12.49 14.57
CA ASP A 54 1.22 13.69 13.90
C ASP A 54 1.81 15.00 14.46
N THR A 55 2.50 14.92 15.59
CA THR A 55 3.20 16.08 16.16
C THR A 55 4.40 16.46 15.33
N VAL A 56 4.46 17.71 14.87
CA VAL A 56 5.60 18.27 14.14
C VAL A 56 6.78 18.49 15.07
N ARG A 57 7.94 17.99 14.67
CA ARG A 57 9.20 18.07 15.43
C ARG A 57 10.35 18.44 14.52
N PRO A 58 11.46 18.99 15.06
CA PRO A 58 12.72 19.10 14.32
C PRO A 58 13.16 17.71 13.89
N VAL A 59 13.64 17.57 12.66
CA VAL A 59 13.99 16.27 12.05
C VAL A 59 15.49 16.14 11.73
N ALA A 60 16.26 17.20 11.97
CA ALA A 60 17.69 17.24 11.65
C ALA A 60 17.94 16.78 10.19
N SER A 61 18.98 16.00 9.97
CA SER A 61 19.37 15.53 8.64
C SER A 61 18.37 14.62 7.93
N MET A 62 17.22 14.24 8.54
CA MET A 62 16.13 13.62 7.77
C MET A 62 15.52 14.59 6.75
N THR A 63 15.73 15.92 6.90
CA THR A 63 15.46 16.96 5.90
C THR A 63 16.00 16.59 4.51
N LYS A 64 17.17 15.93 4.46
CA LYS A 64 17.86 15.54 3.24
C LYS A 64 17.06 14.59 2.35
N ALA A 65 16.12 13.84 2.93
CA ALA A 65 15.24 12.97 2.15
C ALA A 65 14.35 13.77 1.19
N MET A 66 13.82 14.93 1.62
CA MET A 66 13.03 15.81 0.74
C MET A 66 13.92 16.48 -0.31
N ALA A 67 15.10 16.93 0.07
CA ALA A 67 16.05 17.53 -0.87
C ALA A 67 16.46 16.50 -1.94
N ALA A 68 16.83 15.29 -1.55
CA ALA A 68 17.17 14.21 -2.49
C ALA A 68 16.00 13.83 -3.39
N TYR A 69 14.77 13.78 -2.88
CA TYR A 69 13.58 13.53 -3.70
C TYR A 69 13.46 14.52 -4.87
N LEU A 70 13.71 15.81 -4.64
CA LEU A 70 13.70 16.82 -5.70
C LEU A 70 14.88 16.68 -6.67
N VAL A 71 16.05 16.19 -6.21
CA VAL A 71 17.17 15.89 -7.10
C VAL A 71 16.81 14.74 -8.06
N TYR A 72 16.19 13.67 -7.55
CA TYR A 72 15.70 12.57 -8.39
C TYR A 72 14.58 13.03 -9.34
N GLU A 73 13.69 13.91 -8.90
CA GLU A 73 12.69 14.54 -9.78
C GLU A 73 13.35 15.31 -10.95
N ALA A 74 14.44 16.05 -10.69
CA ALA A 74 15.21 16.75 -11.72
C ALA A 74 15.91 15.77 -12.68
N ILE A 75 16.38 14.61 -12.19
CA ILE A 75 16.93 13.53 -13.02
C ILE A 75 15.85 12.94 -13.92
N HIS A 76 14.69 12.58 -13.38
CA HIS A 76 13.57 12.00 -14.14
C HIS A 76 13.03 12.97 -15.21
N ASN A 77 13.05 14.27 -14.93
CA ASN A 77 12.66 15.31 -15.87
C ASN A 77 13.75 15.60 -16.93
N GLY A 78 14.91 14.93 -16.88
CA GLY A 78 16.01 15.12 -17.81
C GLY A 78 16.74 16.45 -17.68
N GLN A 79 16.59 17.15 -16.53
CA GLN A 79 17.28 18.41 -16.26
C GLN A 79 18.76 18.17 -15.94
N ILE A 80 19.07 17.08 -15.26
CA ILE A 80 20.40 16.60 -14.91
C ILE A 80 20.47 15.07 -15.04
N THR A 81 21.68 14.51 -14.95
CA THR A 81 21.91 13.05 -14.84
C THR A 81 22.81 12.77 -13.64
N MET A 82 22.99 11.51 -13.27
CA MET A 82 23.92 11.12 -12.18
C MET A 82 25.37 11.56 -12.49
N GLU A 83 25.78 11.57 -13.76
CA GLU A 83 27.10 11.97 -14.20
C GLU A 83 27.26 13.49 -14.39
N THR A 84 26.19 14.27 -14.18
CA THR A 84 26.27 15.74 -14.30
C THR A 84 27.25 16.28 -13.27
N ALA A 85 28.24 17.08 -13.72
CA ALA A 85 29.21 17.72 -12.84
C ALA A 85 28.53 18.78 -11.95
N VAL A 86 28.84 18.76 -10.65
CA VAL A 86 28.35 19.72 -9.66
C VAL A 86 29.41 20.79 -9.42
N PRO A 87 29.16 22.04 -9.80
CA PRO A 87 30.10 23.15 -9.56
C PRO A 87 30.21 23.43 -8.05
N ILE A 88 31.44 23.57 -7.55
CA ILE A 88 31.71 23.96 -6.16
C ILE A 88 31.81 25.48 -6.08
N SER A 89 30.82 26.09 -5.45
CA SER A 89 30.84 27.54 -5.18
C SER A 89 31.78 27.90 -4.02
N THR A 90 32.13 29.17 -3.90
CA THR A 90 32.89 29.66 -2.75
C THR A 90 32.16 29.34 -1.43
N TYR A 91 30.83 29.43 -1.41
CA TYR A 91 30.03 29.09 -0.24
C TYR A 91 30.16 27.61 0.12
N THR A 92 29.87 26.72 -0.82
CA THR A 92 29.87 25.26 -0.59
C THR A 92 31.28 24.75 -0.25
N TYR A 93 32.32 25.33 -0.85
CA TYR A 93 33.72 25.02 -0.50
C TYR A 93 34.04 25.30 0.97
N TYR A 94 33.71 26.51 1.49
CA TYR A 94 33.96 26.83 2.89
C TYR A 94 33.00 26.11 3.83
N PHE A 95 31.76 25.96 3.45
CA PHE A 95 30.75 25.23 4.23
C PHE A 95 31.13 23.75 4.40
N SER A 96 31.70 23.11 3.38
CA SER A 96 32.14 21.72 3.48
C SER A 96 33.24 21.47 4.51
N ARG A 97 33.86 22.55 5.04
CA ARG A 97 34.93 22.54 6.06
C ARG A 97 34.46 23.01 7.43
N ASP A 98 33.19 23.33 7.57
CA ASP A 98 32.59 23.67 8.85
C ASP A 98 32.38 22.38 9.67
N ASP A 99 33.11 22.27 10.79
CA ASP A 99 33.14 21.12 11.68
C ASP A 99 31.93 21.04 12.65
N ILE A 100 31.09 22.07 12.65
CA ILE A 100 29.79 22.04 13.38
C ILE A 100 28.83 21.04 12.73
N TYR A 101 28.93 20.87 11.40
CA TYR A 101 28.07 20.00 10.61
C TYR A 101 28.78 18.70 10.19
N SER A 102 28.02 17.66 9.92
CA SER A 102 28.55 16.50 9.23
C SER A 102 28.91 16.89 7.81
N ASN A 103 30.21 16.85 7.45
CA ASN A 103 30.69 17.25 6.14
C ASN A 103 31.85 16.38 5.66
N ILE A 104 32.06 16.35 4.36
CA ILE A 104 33.25 15.90 3.67
C ILE A 104 33.82 17.14 2.96
N PRO A 105 35.11 17.54 3.18
CA PRO A 105 35.66 18.70 2.52
C PRO A 105 35.69 18.58 1.00
N PHE A 106 35.14 19.57 0.28
CA PHE A 106 35.26 19.66 -1.18
C PHE A 106 36.54 20.35 -1.59
N GLU A 107 37.18 19.89 -2.66
CA GLU A 107 38.39 20.48 -3.21
C GLU A 107 38.07 21.25 -4.51
N TRP A 108 38.73 22.41 -4.73
CA TRP A 108 38.50 23.25 -5.91
C TRP A 108 38.87 22.58 -7.22
N GLU A 109 39.87 21.71 -7.17
CA GLU A 109 40.46 21.08 -8.34
C GLU A 109 39.76 19.77 -8.72
N GLU A 110 38.85 19.29 -7.86
CA GLU A 110 38.09 18.06 -8.06
C GLU A 110 36.77 18.33 -8.80
N THR A 111 36.35 17.35 -9.54
CA THR A 111 35.06 17.34 -10.21
C THR A 111 34.19 16.28 -9.55
N TYR A 112 33.11 16.71 -8.91
CA TYR A 112 32.13 15.84 -8.30
C TYR A 112 30.91 15.71 -9.21
N THR A 113 30.35 14.51 -9.29
CA THR A 113 29.10 14.25 -10.01
C THR A 113 27.90 14.39 -9.08
N VAL A 114 26.69 14.38 -9.65
CA VAL A 114 25.44 14.32 -8.87
C VAL A 114 25.41 13.05 -8.03
N GLU A 115 25.90 11.91 -8.56
CA GLU A 115 25.98 10.65 -7.80
C GLU A 115 26.90 10.80 -6.59
N ASP A 116 28.13 11.30 -6.76
CA ASP A 116 29.07 11.55 -5.65
C ASP A 116 28.44 12.43 -4.56
N MET A 117 27.72 13.49 -4.98
CA MET A 117 27.05 14.39 -4.03
C MET A 117 25.89 13.72 -3.30
N LEU A 118 25.10 12.88 -3.99
CA LEU A 118 24.02 12.13 -3.36
C LEU A 118 24.55 11.08 -2.37
N GLU A 119 25.66 10.40 -2.70
CA GLU A 119 26.32 9.47 -1.77
C GLU A 119 26.81 10.18 -0.51
N ALA A 120 27.58 11.28 -0.67
CA ALA A 120 28.01 12.08 0.46
C ALA A 120 26.81 12.61 1.28
N PHE A 121 25.73 13.02 0.63
CA PHE A 121 24.53 13.60 1.23
C PHE A 121 23.68 12.59 1.99
N LEU A 122 23.43 11.44 1.41
CA LEU A 122 22.51 10.42 1.95
C LEU A 122 23.24 9.44 2.88
N CYS A 123 24.41 8.92 2.48
CA CYS A 123 25.16 7.94 3.29
C CYS A 123 25.87 8.58 4.46
N TYR A 124 26.78 9.53 4.20
CA TYR A 124 27.56 10.19 5.24
C TYR A 124 26.79 11.32 5.95
N SER A 125 25.78 11.86 5.28
CA SER A 125 25.02 13.02 5.73
C SER A 125 25.75 14.37 5.56
N ALA A 126 26.64 14.48 4.54
CA ALA A 126 27.42 15.70 4.28
C ALA A 126 26.49 16.89 3.97
N CYS A 127 26.43 17.88 4.87
CA CYS A 127 25.49 18.99 4.78
C CYS A 127 25.75 19.89 3.57
N ALA A 128 27.02 20.10 3.20
CA ALA A 128 27.40 20.99 2.10
C ALA A 128 26.95 20.49 0.72
N ALA A 129 26.66 19.19 0.56
CA ALA A 129 26.15 18.62 -0.68
C ALA A 129 24.73 19.13 -1.03
N GLY A 130 23.91 19.44 -0.02
CA GLY A 130 22.57 20.00 -0.24
C GLY A 130 22.55 21.33 -0.99
N PRO A 131 23.21 22.38 -0.48
CA PRO A 131 23.36 23.64 -1.21
C PRO A 131 24.03 23.48 -2.58
N ALA A 132 25.06 22.62 -2.72
CA ALA A 132 25.71 22.38 -4.00
C ALA A 132 24.74 21.85 -5.07
N LEU A 133 23.93 20.84 -4.71
CA LEU A 133 22.87 20.31 -5.58
C LEU A 133 21.76 21.34 -5.85
N GLY A 134 21.40 22.12 -4.80
CA GLY A 134 20.42 23.20 -4.93
C GLY A 134 20.88 24.30 -5.87
N GLU A 135 22.14 24.73 -5.78
CA GLU A 135 22.74 25.71 -6.71
C GLU A 135 22.75 25.20 -8.14
N LEU A 136 23.08 23.92 -8.35
CA LEU A 136 23.06 23.29 -9.68
C LEU A 136 21.67 23.29 -10.33
N ILE A 137 20.63 22.91 -9.57
CA ILE A 137 19.31 22.61 -10.13
C ILE A 137 18.41 23.84 -10.12
N TYR A 138 18.48 24.64 -9.04
CA TYR A 138 17.58 25.76 -8.78
C TYR A 138 18.27 27.14 -8.81
N GLY A 139 19.60 27.17 -8.94
CA GLY A 139 20.39 28.39 -9.01
C GLY A 139 20.78 28.97 -7.63
N SER A 140 20.10 28.58 -6.56
CA SER A 140 20.49 28.92 -5.18
C SER A 140 19.86 27.97 -4.16
N GLU A 141 20.40 27.93 -2.94
CA GLU A 141 19.81 27.16 -1.85
C GLU A 141 18.42 27.71 -1.46
N GLU A 142 18.21 29.02 -1.45
CA GLU A 142 16.91 29.60 -1.12
C GLU A 142 15.82 29.16 -2.11
N ALA A 143 16.15 29.09 -3.41
CA ALA A 143 15.21 28.61 -4.42
C ALA A 143 14.94 27.11 -4.26
N PHE A 144 15.96 26.33 -3.86
CA PHE A 144 15.83 24.92 -3.57
C PHE A 144 14.92 24.67 -2.36
N VAL A 145 15.15 25.37 -1.25
CA VAL A 145 14.30 25.30 -0.05
C VAL A 145 12.85 25.72 -0.35
N ALA A 146 12.67 26.75 -1.15
CA ALA A 146 11.32 27.14 -1.61
C ALA A 146 10.63 26.01 -2.41
N ALA A 147 11.38 25.30 -3.27
CA ALA A 147 10.87 24.13 -4.00
C ALA A 147 10.54 22.96 -3.05
N MET A 148 11.40 22.68 -2.03
CA MET A 148 11.12 21.67 -1.00
C MET A 148 9.81 21.96 -0.25
N ASN A 149 9.58 23.21 0.15
CA ASN A 149 8.34 23.60 0.83
C ASN A 149 7.12 23.51 -0.10
N THR A 150 7.27 23.87 -1.37
CA THR A 150 6.21 23.71 -2.39
C THR A 150 5.86 22.23 -2.55
N LYS A 151 6.87 21.36 -2.69
CA LYS A 151 6.68 19.92 -2.82
C LYS A 151 6.03 19.32 -1.57
N ALA A 152 6.39 19.75 -0.39
CA ALA A 152 5.73 19.31 0.85
C ALA A 152 4.23 19.63 0.84
N GLN A 153 3.84 20.81 0.36
CA GLN A 153 2.42 21.19 0.21
C GLN A 153 1.72 20.34 -0.87
N GLU A 154 2.35 20.11 -2.02
CA GLU A 154 1.81 19.25 -3.10
C GLU A 154 1.55 17.82 -2.62
N LEU A 155 2.46 17.28 -1.80
CA LEU A 155 2.33 15.95 -1.21
C LEU A 155 1.44 15.91 0.05
N GLY A 156 0.92 17.06 0.49
CA GLY A 156 0.08 17.15 1.70
C GLY A 156 0.82 16.83 3.00
N LEU A 157 2.13 17.05 3.03
CA LEU A 157 2.97 16.74 4.20
C LEU A 157 2.84 17.83 5.26
N ASN A 158 2.70 17.41 6.53
CA ASN A 158 2.84 18.30 7.67
C ASN A 158 4.33 18.55 7.94
N ALA A 159 4.95 19.39 7.11
CA ALA A 159 6.38 19.64 7.05
C ALA A 159 6.71 21.06 6.62
N SER A 160 7.87 21.58 7.07
CA SER A 160 8.48 22.83 6.60
C SER A 160 10.00 22.75 6.69
N PHE A 161 10.69 23.48 5.81
CA PHE A 161 12.13 23.44 5.69
C PHE A 161 12.69 24.86 5.63
N ASP A 162 13.72 25.14 6.42
CA ASP A 162 14.46 26.40 6.44
C ASP A 162 15.82 26.28 5.73
N GLN A 163 16.31 25.04 5.57
CA GLN A 163 17.56 24.68 4.89
C GLN A 163 17.36 23.37 4.11
N SER A 164 18.25 23.09 3.16
CA SER A 164 18.22 21.86 2.38
C SER A 164 18.79 20.63 3.12
N TYR A 165 19.40 20.78 4.29
CA TYR A 165 20.21 19.75 4.93
C TYR A 165 19.87 19.43 6.40
N ASP A 166 19.45 20.36 7.26
CA ASP A 166 19.34 20.10 8.70
C ASP A 166 18.15 20.76 9.41
N GLU A 167 17.80 22.00 9.09
CA GLU A 167 16.70 22.72 9.73
C GLU A 167 15.37 22.46 9.01
N GLY A 168 14.81 21.28 9.30
CA GLY A 168 13.49 20.88 8.86
C GLY A 168 12.60 20.48 10.03
N TYR A 169 11.30 20.69 9.86
CA TYR A 169 10.25 20.32 10.80
C TYR A 169 9.25 19.42 10.09
N MET A 170 8.94 18.28 10.70
CA MET A 170 8.07 17.28 10.08
C MET A 170 7.43 16.41 11.15
N SER A 171 6.25 15.86 10.89
CA SER A 171 5.70 14.79 11.71
C SER A 171 6.25 13.43 11.29
N ALA A 172 6.22 12.42 12.17
CA ALA A 172 6.64 11.06 11.83
C ALA A 172 5.80 10.48 10.69
N ARG A 173 4.50 10.77 10.67
CA ARG A 173 3.60 10.39 9.57
C ARG A 173 3.99 11.07 8.26
N ALA A 174 4.32 12.36 8.29
CA ALA A 174 4.77 13.06 7.08
C ALA A 174 6.08 12.48 6.53
N MET A 175 7.03 12.11 7.41
CA MET A 175 8.27 11.45 7.00
C MET A 175 8.00 10.06 6.40
N ALA A 176 7.12 9.25 7.00
CA ALA A 176 6.74 7.96 6.46
C ALA A 176 6.02 8.10 5.10
N THR A 177 5.18 9.13 4.95
CA THR A 177 4.53 9.45 3.67
C THR A 177 5.55 9.84 2.61
N LEU A 178 6.54 10.68 2.94
CA LEU A 178 7.64 11.03 2.05
C LEU A 178 8.45 9.78 1.65
N ALA A 179 8.77 8.90 2.62
CA ALA A 179 9.46 7.65 2.34
C ALA A 179 8.65 6.75 1.40
N SER A 180 7.34 6.64 1.59
CA SER A 180 6.46 5.90 0.66
C SER A 180 6.49 6.50 -0.75
N ARG A 181 6.53 7.84 -0.87
CA ARG A 181 6.67 8.51 -2.17
C ARG A 181 8.04 8.25 -2.80
N ILE A 182 9.12 8.29 -2.03
CA ILE A 182 10.46 7.92 -2.50
C ILE A 182 10.47 6.49 -3.06
N LEU A 183 9.93 5.53 -2.32
CA LEU A 183 9.85 4.13 -2.75
C LEU A 183 9.03 3.93 -4.03
N SER A 184 8.02 4.75 -4.28
CA SER A 184 7.17 4.65 -5.46
C SER A 184 7.70 5.43 -6.66
N ASP A 185 8.23 6.63 -6.44
CA ASP A 185 8.54 7.60 -7.49
C ASP A 185 10.01 7.57 -7.91
N CYS A 186 10.93 7.22 -6.99
CA CYS A 186 12.37 7.14 -7.22
C CYS A 186 13.02 5.98 -6.41
N PRO A 187 12.59 4.72 -6.64
CA PRO A 187 13.08 3.55 -5.89
C PRO A 187 14.59 3.34 -6.02
N GLU A 188 15.22 3.85 -7.08
CA GLU A 188 16.66 3.83 -7.29
C GLU A 188 17.44 4.63 -6.25
N MET A 189 16.80 5.50 -5.46
CA MET A 189 17.45 6.14 -4.30
C MET A 189 17.96 5.09 -3.30
N LEU A 190 17.32 3.93 -3.24
CA LEU A 190 17.77 2.82 -2.39
C LEU A 190 19.12 2.25 -2.83
N GLU A 191 19.51 2.38 -4.09
CA GLU A 191 20.83 1.95 -4.57
C GLU A 191 21.96 2.73 -3.88
N ILE A 192 21.69 3.97 -3.47
CA ILE A 192 22.60 4.79 -2.68
C ILE A 192 22.40 4.53 -1.18
N THR A 193 21.18 4.62 -0.67
CA THR A 193 20.93 4.56 0.79
C THR A 193 21.22 3.20 1.41
N SER A 194 21.32 2.13 0.60
CA SER A 194 21.68 0.78 1.05
C SER A 194 23.20 0.53 1.15
N ARG A 195 24.03 1.49 0.72
CA ARG A 195 25.49 1.35 0.79
C ARG A 195 25.97 1.57 2.22
N SER A 196 26.64 0.59 2.81
CA SER A 196 27.27 0.76 4.13
C SER A 196 28.57 1.55 4.04
N GLU A 197 29.21 1.59 2.87
CA GLU A 197 30.38 2.40 2.56
C GLU A 197 30.33 2.89 1.10
N PHE A 198 31.03 3.96 0.80
CA PHE A 198 31.14 4.54 -0.55
C PHE A 198 32.48 5.24 -0.74
N GLU A 199 32.89 5.42 -2.00
CA GLU A 199 34.10 6.13 -2.36
C GLU A 199 33.79 7.60 -2.68
N PHE A 200 34.56 8.54 -2.12
CA PHE A 200 34.43 9.95 -2.42
C PHE A 200 35.82 10.60 -2.48
N ALA A 201 36.15 11.21 -3.62
CA ALA A 201 37.45 11.82 -3.87
C ALA A 201 38.65 10.89 -3.58
N GLY A 202 38.48 9.58 -3.84
CA GLY A 202 39.53 8.56 -3.64
C GLY A 202 39.69 8.05 -2.21
N GLU A 203 38.81 8.45 -1.30
CA GLU A 203 38.75 7.97 0.08
C GLU A 203 37.46 7.23 0.34
N THR A 204 37.52 6.18 1.18
CA THR A 204 36.32 5.39 1.57
C THR A 204 35.67 5.98 2.80
N TYR A 205 34.35 6.20 2.74
CA TYR A 205 33.54 6.73 3.85
C TYR A 205 32.43 5.74 4.21
N GLY A 206 32.17 5.59 5.51
CA GLY A 206 31.07 4.77 6.03
C GLY A 206 29.74 5.49 6.05
N SER A 207 28.66 4.74 5.93
CA SER A 207 27.30 5.25 6.08
C SER A 207 26.99 5.62 7.54
N SER A 208 26.19 6.66 7.72
CA SER A 208 25.61 7.03 9.02
C SER A 208 24.50 6.08 9.48
N ASN A 209 24.06 5.14 8.63
CA ASN A 209 23.04 4.15 8.95
C ASN A 209 23.69 2.84 9.38
N ALA A 210 23.90 2.67 10.70
CA ALA A 210 24.52 1.46 11.25
C ALA A 210 23.65 0.19 11.10
N LEU A 211 22.37 0.31 10.76
CA LEU A 211 21.49 -0.87 10.56
C LEU A 211 21.72 -1.58 9.23
N LEU A 212 22.46 -0.98 8.30
CA LEU A 212 22.82 -1.62 7.03
C LEU A 212 23.69 -2.87 7.22
N ASP A 213 24.48 -2.89 8.29
CA ASP A 213 25.37 -4.00 8.64
C ASP A 213 24.75 -4.95 9.69
N SER A 214 23.45 -4.78 10.00
CA SER A 214 22.76 -5.67 10.97
C SER A 214 22.57 -7.06 10.38
N ASP A 215 22.93 -8.08 11.15
CA ASP A 215 22.70 -9.49 10.85
C ASP A 215 21.49 -10.08 11.61
N ASP A 216 20.67 -9.25 12.26
CA ASP A 216 19.44 -9.67 12.92
C ASP A 216 18.34 -10.03 11.89
N PRO A 217 18.01 -11.32 11.71
CA PRO A 217 17.01 -11.71 10.71
C PRO A 217 15.59 -11.27 11.06
N SER A 218 15.36 -10.84 12.31
CA SER A 218 14.01 -10.42 12.75
C SER A 218 13.61 -9.07 12.14
N ILE A 219 14.57 -8.21 11.80
CA ILE A 219 14.32 -6.91 11.19
C ILE A 219 14.36 -6.91 9.67
N GLY A 220 14.67 -8.05 9.04
CA GLY A 220 14.83 -8.16 7.59
C GLY A 220 16.12 -7.50 7.08
N THR A 221 16.18 -7.22 5.78
CA THR A 221 17.30 -6.52 5.15
C THR A 221 16.98 -5.02 5.12
N VAL A 222 17.74 -4.22 5.87
CA VAL A 222 17.63 -2.76 5.87
C VAL A 222 18.33 -2.20 4.63
N ASP A 223 17.66 -1.31 3.90
CA ASP A 223 18.16 -0.72 2.65
C ASP A 223 18.03 0.81 2.59
N GLY A 224 17.66 1.43 3.69
CA GLY A 224 17.53 2.89 3.79
C GLY A 224 17.00 3.31 5.15
N LEU A 225 16.57 4.56 5.34
CA LEU A 225 16.55 5.63 4.38
C LEU A 225 17.47 6.78 4.81
N LYS A 226 17.23 7.35 6.03
CA LYS A 226 18.00 8.50 6.54
C LYS A 226 18.00 8.60 8.06
N THR A 227 19.16 8.89 8.62
CA THR A 227 19.38 9.24 10.03
C THR A 227 19.33 10.76 10.23
N GLY A 228 19.04 11.19 11.46
CA GLY A 228 19.11 12.60 11.87
C GLY A 228 19.50 12.74 13.34
N TRP A 229 20.29 13.76 13.65
CA TRP A 229 20.61 14.13 15.02
C TRP A 229 21.04 15.59 15.12
N THR A 230 20.44 16.31 16.03
CA THR A 230 20.92 17.58 16.59
C THR A 230 20.53 17.61 18.07
N PRO A 231 21.14 18.48 18.89
CA PRO A 231 20.70 18.66 20.28
C PRO A 231 19.22 19.02 20.40
N GLN A 232 18.65 19.70 19.41
CA GLN A 232 17.24 20.12 19.38
C GLN A 232 16.30 18.99 18.93
N ALA A 233 16.67 18.27 17.85
CA ALA A 233 15.86 17.21 17.29
C ALA A 233 15.89 15.92 18.13
N GLY A 234 16.99 15.72 18.90
CA GLY A 234 17.28 14.42 19.46
C GLY A 234 17.71 13.42 18.38
N SER A 235 17.69 12.16 18.70
CA SER A 235 18.01 11.08 17.77
C SER A 235 16.79 10.71 16.96
N CYS A 236 16.93 10.72 15.62
CA CYS A 236 15.86 10.48 14.67
C CYS A 236 16.32 9.50 13.57
N MET A 237 15.40 8.69 13.05
CA MET A 237 15.67 7.82 11.90
C MET A 237 14.36 7.51 11.15
N CYS A 238 14.46 7.52 9.85
CA CYS A 238 13.53 6.84 8.96
C CYS A 238 14.27 5.63 8.39
N ALA A 239 13.75 4.43 8.65
CA ALA A 239 14.31 3.20 8.12
C ALA A 239 13.32 2.50 7.19
N THR A 240 13.83 1.75 6.21
CA THR A 240 13.07 0.82 5.39
C THR A 240 13.80 -0.51 5.34
N ALA A 241 13.03 -1.61 5.40
CA ALA A 241 13.55 -2.96 5.34
C ALA A 241 12.60 -3.91 4.62
N VAL A 242 13.17 -4.97 4.05
CA VAL A 242 12.43 -6.05 3.39
C VAL A 242 12.67 -7.37 4.11
N LYS A 243 11.58 -8.09 4.42
CA LYS A 243 11.61 -9.45 4.94
C LYS A 243 10.50 -10.28 4.28
N ASP A 244 10.88 -11.43 3.72
CA ASP A 244 9.94 -12.36 3.06
C ASP A 244 9.05 -11.69 1.99
N GLY A 245 9.63 -10.73 1.23
CA GLY A 245 8.93 -9.96 0.19
C GLY A 245 8.01 -8.86 0.70
N ARG A 246 7.87 -8.69 2.02
CA ARG A 246 7.11 -7.61 2.65
C ARG A 246 8.05 -6.46 3.01
N ARG A 247 7.65 -5.22 2.75
CA ARG A 247 8.45 -4.03 3.04
C ARG A 247 7.79 -3.17 4.11
N LEU A 248 8.58 -2.74 5.07
CA LEU A 248 8.18 -1.76 6.08
C LEU A 248 8.90 -0.43 5.91
N ILE A 249 8.23 0.62 6.35
CA ILE A 249 8.81 1.93 6.66
C ILE A 249 8.61 2.17 8.15
N THR A 250 9.67 2.55 8.86
CA THR A 250 9.60 2.95 10.25
C THR A 250 10.21 4.33 10.43
N VAL A 251 9.63 5.12 11.33
CA VAL A 251 10.17 6.41 11.73
C VAL A 251 10.20 6.48 13.25
N THR A 252 11.34 6.85 13.82
CA THR A 252 11.49 7.26 15.22
C THR A 252 12.06 8.66 15.31
N MET A 253 11.57 9.46 16.25
CA MET A 253 11.95 10.87 16.39
C MET A 253 12.07 11.27 17.85
N ASN A 254 13.03 12.17 18.10
CA ASN A 254 13.24 12.81 19.39
C ASN A 254 13.55 11.82 20.53
N ALA A 255 14.36 10.80 20.26
CA ALA A 255 14.96 9.98 21.29
C ALA A 255 16.14 10.72 21.95
N ARG A 256 16.36 10.48 23.25
CA ARG A 256 17.39 11.23 24.04
C ARG A 256 18.79 10.71 23.80
N ALA A 257 18.99 9.40 23.81
CA ALA A 257 20.29 8.80 23.56
C ALA A 257 20.65 8.90 22.08
N VAL A 258 21.90 9.27 21.76
CA VAL A 258 22.33 9.46 20.36
C VAL A 258 22.14 8.21 19.51
N ASN A 259 22.36 7.03 20.06
CA ASN A 259 22.22 5.77 19.34
C ASN A 259 20.82 5.13 19.47
N ALA A 260 19.90 5.74 20.24
CA ALA A 260 18.55 5.19 20.40
C ALA A 260 17.78 5.08 19.08
N ARG A 261 18.10 5.92 18.06
CA ARG A 261 17.50 5.77 16.71
C ARG A 261 17.69 4.37 16.12
N TYR A 262 18.81 3.70 16.42
CA TYR A 262 19.06 2.35 15.89
C TYR A 262 18.26 1.31 16.66
N SER A 263 18.36 1.29 18.01
CA SER A 263 17.58 0.35 18.84
C SER A 263 16.08 0.54 18.67
N ASP A 264 15.60 1.78 18.56
CA ASP A 264 14.20 2.07 18.29
C ASP A 264 13.78 1.56 16.91
N SER A 265 14.61 1.79 15.87
CA SER A 265 14.28 1.33 14.50
C SER A 265 14.31 -0.20 14.40
N GLU A 266 15.25 -0.88 15.07
CA GLU A 266 15.25 -2.34 15.18
C GLU A 266 13.97 -2.86 15.84
N GLU A 267 13.56 -2.25 16.96
CA GLU A 267 12.35 -2.61 17.67
C GLU A 267 11.09 -2.36 16.84
N LEU A 268 11.02 -1.21 16.14
CA LEU A 268 9.91 -0.89 15.25
C LEU A 268 9.83 -1.86 14.06
N LEU A 269 10.96 -2.21 13.44
CA LEU A 269 11.00 -3.16 12.32
C LEU A 269 10.59 -4.56 12.79
N ARG A 270 11.15 -5.04 13.92
CA ARG A 270 10.79 -6.34 14.51
C ARG A 270 9.30 -6.40 14.80
N THR A 271 8.78 -5.42 15.54
CA THR A 271 7.36 -5.35 15.87
C THR A 271 6.48 -5.28 14.63
N GLY A 272 6.90 -4.51 13.62
CA GLY A 272 6.15 -4.39 12.36
C GLY A 272 6.04 -5.71 11.60
N PHE A 273 7.13 -6.48 11.50
CA PHE A 273 7.09 -7.80 10.87
C PHE A 273 6.30 -8.80 11.70
N GLU A 274 6.39 -8.77 13.04
CA GLU A 274 5.56 -9.57 13.92
C GLU A 274 4.06 -9.24 13.75
N LEU A 275 3.69 -7.97 13.61
CA LEU A 275 2.31 -7.56 13.32
C LEU A 275 1.82 -8.13 11.98
N LEU A 276 2.65 -8.09 10.94
CA LEU A 276 2.32 -8.68 9.65
C LEU A 276 2.17 -10.21 9.73
N ASP A 277 3.02 -10.89 10.52
CA ASP A 277 2.90 -12.33 10.78
C ASP A 277 1.60 -12.67 11.52
N VAL A 278 1.18 -11.85 12.50
CA VAL A 278 -0.12 -11.99 13.19
C VAL A 278 -1.28 -11.81 12.20
N TYR A 279 -1.23 -10.79 11.36
CA TYR A 279 -2.28 -10.57 10.36
C TYR A 279 -2.39 -11.74 9.37
N GLU A 280 -1.25 -12.26 8.89
CA GLU A 280 -1.25 -13.43 8.01
C GLU A 280 -1.83 -14.67 8.72
N ALA A 281 -1.45 -14.92 9.98
CA ALA A 281 -2.00 -16.01 10.79
C ALA A 281 -3.50 -15.89 11.05
N GLU A 282 -4.03 -14.66 11.11
CA GLU A 282 -5.46 -14.36 11.19
C GLU A 282 -6.18 -14.42 9.83
N GLY A 283 -5.48 -14.76 8.76
CA GLY A 283 -6.04 -14.89 7.40
C GLY A 283 -6.21 -13.58 6.64
N TYR A 284 -5.45 -12.56 6.99
CA TYR A 284 -5.32 -11.37 6.15
C TYR A 284 -4.42 -11.66 4.96
N THR A 285 -4.75 -11.07 3.83
CA THR A 285 -3.94 -11.12 2.61
C THR A 285 -3.95 -9.77 1.90
N TYR A 286 -3.00 -9.58 0.98
CA TYR A 286 -2.95 -8.38 0.14
C TYR A 286 -3.90 -8.54 -1.06
N ALA A 287 -4.77 -7.56 -1.25
CA ALA A 287 -5.62 -7.45 -2.41
C ALA A 287 -5.22 -6.20 -3.22
N SER A 288 -4.78 -6.39 -4.46
CA SER A 288 -4.33 -5.32 -5.34
C SER A 288 -5.39 -4.97 -6.39
N PRO A 289 -5.60 -3.67 -6.71
CA PRO A 289 -6.48 -3.26 -7.79
C PRO A 289 -6.09 -3.94 -9.09
N HIS A 290 -7.07 -4.48 -9.80
CA HIS A 290 -6.87 -5.23 -11.02
C HIS A 290 -8.01 -4.99 -12.01
N THR A 291 -7.73 -5.12 -13.29
CA THR A 291 -8.75 -5.16 -14.33
C THR A 291 -8.93 -6.60 -14.80
N ALA A 292 -10.04 -7.21 -14.44
CA ALA A 292 -10.40 -8.54 -14.96
C ALA A 292 -10.91 -8.39 -16.39
N ASN A 293 -10.16 -8.89 -17.35
CA ASN A 293 -10.60 -8.96 -18.74
C ASN A 293 -11.57 -10.14 -18.90
N VAL A 294 -12.75 -9.85 -19.42
CA VAL A 294 -13.85 -10.82 -19.55
C VAL A 294 -14.27 -10.88 -21.01
N SER A 295 -14.36 -12.09 -21.56
CA SER A 295 -15.02 -12.33 -22.84
C SER A 295 -16.38 -12.99 -22.63
N MET A 296 -17.40 -12.57 -23.39
CA MET A 296 -18.76 -13.08 -23.30
C MET A 296 -19.48 -12.87 -24.63
N ASN A 297 -20.07 -13.93 -25.20
CA ASN A 297 -20.83 -13.86 -26.45
C ASN A 297 -20.06 -13.18 -27.61
N GLY A 298 -18.73 -13.37 -27.69
CA GLY A 298 -17.86 -12.73 -28.67
C GLY A 298 -17.52 -11.26 -28.40
N GLY A 299 -18.08 -10.66 -27.36
CA GLY A 299 -17.72 -9.34 -26.86
C GLY A 299 -16.55 -9.38 -25.87
N GLN A 300 -15.86 -8.24 -25.73
CA GLN A 300 -14.77 -8.04 -24.75
C GLN A 300 -15.18 -6.98 -23.76
N TYR A 301 -15.00 -7.28 -22.48
CA TYR A 301 -15.41 -6.44 -21.37
C TYR A 301 -14.30 -6.35 -20.34
N SER A 302 -14.33 -5.31 -19.52
CA SER A 302 -13.43 -5.12 -18.40
C SER A 302 -14.22 -4.90 -17.13
N LEU A 303 -13.94 -5.71 -16.11
CA LEU A 303 -14.49 -5.53 -14.77
C LEU A 303 -13.40 -5.03 -13.83
N HIS A 304 -13.75 -4.04 -13.02
CA HIS A 304 -12.90 -3.63 -11.91
C HIS A 304 -12.91 -4.70 -10.83
N ALA A 305 -11.72 -5.19 -10.51
CA ALA A 305 -11.48 -6.30 -9.60
C ALA A 305 -10.40 -5.98 -8.59
N TYR A 306 -10.28 -6.79 -7.58
CA TYR A 306 -9.07 -6.96 -6.81
C TYR A 306 -8.48 -8.34 -7.09
N LEU A 307 -7.17 -8.39 -7.24
CA LEU A 307 -6.40 -9.63 -7.34
C LEU A 307 -5.89 -9.98 -5.94
N ALA A 308 -6.28 -11.13 -5.42
CA ALA A 308 -5.80 -11.68 -4.15
C ALA A 308 -5.61 -13.19 -4.31
N ASP A 309 -4.51 -13.73 -3.80
CA ASP A 309 -4.17 -15.16 -3.87
C ASP A 309 -4.34 -15.77 -5.29
N GLY A 310 -3.98 -14.98 -6.31
CA GLY A 310 -4.06 -15.38 -7.72
C GLY A 310 -5.49 -15.45 -8.28
N ASN A 311 -6.50 -14.93 -7.58
CA ASN A 311 -7.90 -14.93 -8.00
C ASN A 311 -8.44 -13.51 -8.17
N ASN A 312 -9.38 -13.36 -9.13
CA ASN A 312 -10.11 -12.12 -9.34
C ASN A 312 -11.36 -12.07 -8.44
N TYR A 313 -11.45 -11.00 -7.65
CA TYR A 313 -12.60 -10.69 -6.82
C TYR A 313 -13.29 -9.46 -7.39
N VAL A 314 -14.57 -9.58 -7.72
CA VAL A 314 -15.38 -8.55 -8.38
C VAL A 314 -16.56 -8.15 -7.50
N ARG A 315 -17.09 -6.96 -7.74
CA ARG A 315 -18.33 -6.54 -7.09
C ARG A 315 -19.53 -7.26 -7.74
N LEU A 316 -20.42 -7.72 -6.90
CA LEU A 316 -21.64 -8.39 -7.34
C LEU A 316 -22.45 -7.55 -8.33
N ARG A 317 -22.58 -6.24 -8.08
CA ARG A 317 -23.30 -5.30 -8.94
C ARG A 317 -22.71 -5.15 -10.34
N ASP A 318 -21.38 -5.24 -10.46
CA ASP A 318 -20.73 -5.09 -11.76
C ASP A 318 -20.94 -6.35 -12.63
N LEU A 319 -20.97 -7.52 -11.98
CA LEU A 319 -21.32 -8.76 -12.69
C LEU A 319 -22.82 -8.79 -13.08
N ALA A 320 -23.71 -8.28 -12.21
CA ALA A 320 -25.14 -8.14 -12.54
C ALA A 320 -25.36 -7.24 -13.76
N ALA A 321 -24.69 -6.09 -13.80
CA ALA A 321 -24.78 -5.17 -14.94
C ALA A 321 -24.19 -5.76 -16.22
N LEU A 322 -23.12 -6.57 -16.14
CA LEU A 322 -22.52 -7.23 -17.29
C LEU A 322 -23.42 -8.32 -17.88
N LEU A 323 -24.13 -9.08 -17.03
CA LEU A 323 -24.98 -10.19 -17.43
C LEU A 323 -26.41 -9.78 -17.74
N ASP A 324 -26.80 -8.51 -17.52
CA ASP A 324 -28.16 -8.04 -17.83
C ASP A 324 -28.49 -8.20 -19.32
N GLY A 325 -29.70 -8.69 -19.64
CA GLY A 325 -30.08 -9.00 -20.98
C GLY A 325 -29.59 -10.37 -21.51
N THR A 326 -28.87 -11.16 -20.71
CA THR A 326 -28.48 -12.55 -21.06
C THR A 326 -29.40 -13.57 -20.37
N GLY A 327 -29.28 -14.86 -20.73
CA GLY A 327 -30.01 -15.93 -20.05
C GLY A 327 -29.58 -16.16 -18.59
N SER A 328 -28.41 -15.67 -18.22
CA SER A 328 -27.88 -15.71 -16.84
C SER A 328 -28.03 -14.36 -16.12
N GLN A 329 -28.90 -13.46 -16.58
CA GLN A 329 -29.18 -12.20 -15.89
C GLN A 329 -29.73 -12.42 -14.49
N PHE A 330 -29.47 -11.49 -13.57
CA PHE A 330 -30.00 -11.52 -12.21
C PHE A 330 -30.20 -10.12 -11.64
N GLY A 331 -31.24 -9.93 -10.88
CA GLY A 331 -31.49 -8.71 -10.11
C GLY A 331 -30.93 -8.81 -8.71
N LEU A 332 -30.73 -7.66 -8.11
CA LEU A 332 -30.18 -7.50 -6.75
C LEU A 332 -31.17 -6.74 -5.86
N GLU A 333 -31.42 -7.29 -4.69
CA GLU A 333 -32.17 -6.62 -3.62
C GLU A 333 -31.35 -6.65 -2.32
N TYR A 334 -31.57 -5.68 -1.47
CA TYR A 334 -30.99 -5.63 -0.14
C TYR A 334 -32.10 -5.57 0.89
N ILE A 335 -32.33 -6.70 1.57
CA ILE A 335 -33.45 -6.86 2.52
C ILE A 335 -32.87 -7.30 3.87
N ASP A 336 -33.20 -6.55 4.94
CA ASP A 336 -32.81 -6.87 6.32
C ASP A 336 -31.31 -7.17 6.52
N GLY A 337 -30.45 -6.48 5.79
CA GLY A 337 -28.99 -6.67 5.89
C GLY A 337 -28.44 -7.80 5.02
N ILE A 338 -29.29 -8.48 4.24
CA ILE A 338 -28.90 -9.60 3.38
C ILE A 338 -29.05 -9.17 1.90
N VAL A 339 -28.04 -9.51 1.10
CA VAL A 339 -28.13 -9.37 -0.36
C VAL A 339 -28.89 -10.57 -0.93
N SER A 340 -29.95 -10.29 -1.69
CA SER A 340 -30.73 -11.27 -2.41
C SER A 340 -30.45 -11.17 -3.91
N ILE A 341 -30.09 -12.30 -4.51
CA ILE A 341 -29.91 -12.48 -5.94
C ILE A 341 -31.18 -13.16 -6.45
N ASN A 342 -31.82 -12.56 -7.45
CA ASN A 342 -33.04 -13.09 -8.10
C ASN A 342 -32.70 -13.41 -9.55
N ASN A 343 -32.48 -14.70 -9.88
CA ASN A 343 -32.15 -15.14 -11.22
C ASN A 343 -33.26 -14.79 -12.20
N GLY A 344 -32.90 -14.43 -13.43
CA GLY A 344 -33.84 -14.01 -14.47
C GLY A 344 -34.40 -12.59 -14.30
N ALA A 345 -34.22 -11.95 -13.16
CA ALA A 345 -34.62 -10.56 -12.97
C ALA A 345 -33.60 -9.61 -13.64
N SER A 346 -34.10 -8.49 -14.19
CA SER A 346 -33.24 -7.45 -14.79
C SER A 346 -32.53 -6.62 -13.71
N TYR A 347 -31.36 -6.16 -14.02
CA TYR A 347 -30.58 -5.24 -13.20
C TYR A 347 -30.41 -3.90 -13.91
N ASP A 348 -31.00 -2.84 -13.37
CA ASP A 348 -31.02 -1.50 -13.95
C ASP A 348 -29.81 -0.60 -13.52
N GLY A 349 -28.88 -1.15 -12.73
CA GLY A 349 -27.68 -0.48 -12.28
C GLY A 349 -26.59 -0.41 -13.35
N ALA A 350 -25.78 0.62 -13.32
CA ALA A 350 -24.59 0.73 -14.16
C ALA A 350 -23.40 0.01 -13.55
N VAL A 351 -22.45 -0.45 -14.37
CA VAL A 351 -21.12 -0.86 -13.93
C VAL A 351 -20.49 0.34 -13.22
N SER A 352 -20.09 0.15 -11.99
CA SER A 352 -19.54 1.25 -11.19
C SER A 352 -18.18 1.69 -11.73
N GLY A 353 -17.87 2.97 -11.53
CA GLY A 353 -16.69 3.62 -12.09
C GLY A 353 -15.34 3.01 -11.68
N ASP A 354 -14.36 3.54 -12.29
CA ASP A 354 -12.95 3.17 -12.33
C ASP A 354 -12.33 2.96 -10.93
N LEU A 355 -11.57 1.86 -10.75
CA LEU A 355 -10.67 1.61 -9.62
C LEU A 355 -9.24 2.11 -9.91
N SER A 356 -9.03 2.96 -10.92
CA SER A 356 -7.71 3.47 -11.30
C SER A 356 -6.97 4.17 -10.15
N ASN A 357 -7.69 4.62 -9.13
CA ASN A 357 -7.14 5.18 -7.90
C ASN A 357 -7.16 4.19 -6.72
N GLY A 358 -7.52 2.93 -6.96
CA GLY A 358 -7.50 1.90 -5.93
C GLY A 358 -6.07 1.66 -5.42
N LYS A 359 -5.97 1.37 -4.12
CA LYS A 359 -4.70 0.99 -3.49
C LYS A 359 -4.71 -0.50 -3.21
N THR A 360 -3.51 -1.11 -3.16
CA THR A 360 -3.35 -2.42 -2.52
C THR A 360 -3.75 -2.28 -1.04
N VAL A 361 -4.55 -3.20 -0.56
CA VAL A 361 -5.06 -3.20 0.82
C VAL A 361 -4.75 -4.52 1.49
N LEU A 362 -4.53 -4.48 2.80
CA LEU A 362 -4.49 -5.67 3.64
C LEU A 362 -5.92 -5.96 4.10
N THR A 363 -6.47 -7.10 3.73
CA THR A 363 -7.87 -7.44 3.97
C THR A 363 -8.02 -8.90 4.40
N GLN A 364 -9.08 -9.18 5.14
CA GLN A 364 -9.37 -10.53 5.64
C GLN A 364 -10.54 -11.14 4.88
N MET A 365 -10.41 -12.44 4.56
CA MET A 365 -11.48 -13.23 3.99
C MET A 365 -12.69 -13.26 4.92
N ARG A 366 -13.87 -13.01 4.38
CA ARG A 366 -15.16 -13.09 5.05
C ARG A 366 -16.09 -14.00 4.26
N GLN A 367 -17.09 -14.51 4.93
CA GLN A 367 -18.12 -15.36 4.32
C GLN A 367 -19.50 -14.72 4.54
N PRO A 368 -19.83 -13.64 3.83
CA PRO A 368 -21.16 -13.07 3.91
C PRO A 368 -22.21 -14.08 3.46
N VAL A 369 -23.34 -14.05 4.15
CA VAL A 369 -24.54 -14.81 3.74
C VAL A 369 -25.30 -13.95 2.72
N LEU A 370 -25.60 -14.54 1.57
CA LEU A 370 -26.52 -13.99 0.58
C LEU A 370 -27.58 -15.02 0.25
N THR A 371 -28.65 -14.65 -0.45
CA THR A 371 -29.62 -15.59 -0.95
C THR A 371 -29.62 -15.58 -2.48
N VAL A 372 -29.81 -16.75 -3.09
CA VAL A 372 -30.07 -16.91 -4.52
C VAL A 372 -31.42 -17.61 -4.65
N ASP A 373 -32.39 -16.91 -5.23
CA ASP A 373 -33.78 -17.37 -5.34
C ASP A 373 -34.37 -17.84 -3.99
N GLY A 374 -34.04 -17.13 -2.93
CA GLY A 374 -34.46 -17.43 -1.56
C GLY A 374 -33.68 -18.54 -0.84
N VAL A 375 -32.71 -19.16 -1.49
CA VAL A 375 -31.83 -20.17 -0.87
C VAL A 375 -30.57 -19.48 -0.35
N ALA A 376 -30.23 -19.76 0.91
CA ALA A 376 -29.03 -19.17 1.52
C ALA A 376 -27.75 -19.77 0.92
N TYR A 377 -26.80 -18.88 0.60
CA TYR A 377 -25.46 -19.18 0.11
C TYR A 377 -24.43 -18.48 0.99
N THR A 378 -23.31 -19.16 1.20
CA THR A 378 -22.10 -18.56 1.79
C THR A 378 -21.06 -18.48 0.69
N ILE A 379 -20.47 -17.32 0.49
CA ILE A 379 -19.48 -17.08 -0.56
C ILE A 379 -18.27 -16.35 0.04
N ASP A 380 -17.08 -16.71 -0.42
CA ASP A 380 -15.86 -16.04 -0.01
C ASP A 380 -15.80 -14.62 -0.60
N ALA A 381 -15.58 -13.64 0.25
CA ALA A 381 -15.52 -12.24 -0.11
C ALA A 381 -14.49 -11.47 0.70
N TYR A 382 -13.90 -10.44 0.12
CA TYR A 382 -13.14 -9.41 0.81
C TYR A 382 -13.98 -8.15 0.98
N LEU A 383 -13.92 -7.55 2.18
CA LEU A 383 -14.52 -6.25 2.43
C LEU A 383 -13.48 -5.16 2.21
N ILE A 384 -13.62 -4.41 1.12
CA ILE A 384 -12.70 -3.33 0.74
C ILE A 384 -13.52 -2.05 0.56
N ASP A 385 -13.15 -0.98 1.27
CA ASP A 385 -13.86 0.31 1.25
C ASP A 385 -15.39 0.19 1.51
N GLY A 386 -15.75 -0.73 2.42
CA GLY A 386 -17.16 -0.99 2.75
C GLY A 386 -17.95 -1.78 1.71
N LEU A 387 -17.29 -2.28 0.66
CA LEU A 387 -17.89 -3.08 -0.41
C LEU A 387 -17.38 -4.52 -0.37
N ASN A 388 -18.28 -5.47 -0.61
CA ASN A 388 -17.90 -6.88 -0.76
C ASN A 388 -17.44 -7.16 -2.18
N TYR A 389 -16.23 -7.70 -2.29
CA TYR A 389 -15.64 -8.23 -3.51
C TYR A 389 -15.62 -9.75 -3.41
N MET A 390 -16.29 -10.41 -4.33
CA MET A 390 -16.51 -11.87 -4.33
C MET A 390 -15.71 -12.52 -5.45
N LYS A 391 -15.24 -13.73 -5.22
CA LYS A 391 -14.51 -14.48 -6.23
C LYS A 391 -15.42 -14.71 -7.43
N ILE A 392 -14.99 -14.26 -8.62
CA ILE A 392 -15.82 -14.27 -9.82
C ILE A 392 -16.30 -15.69 -10.18
N ARG A 393 -15.48 -16.72 -9.95
CA ARG A 393 -15.82 -18.12 -10.23
C ARG A 393 -16.95 -18.63 -9.35
N ASP A 394 -16.89 -18.34 -8.05
CA ASP A 394 -17.87 -18.80 -7.08
C ASP A 394 -19.20 -18.08 -7.28
N LEU A 395 -19.12 -16.81 -7.64
CA LEU A 395 -20.29 -16.00 -7.95
C LEU A 395 -20.99 -16.50 -9.23
N ALA A 396 -20.22 -16.76 -10.30
CA ALA A 396 -20.76 -17.33 -11.54
C ALA A 396 -21.43 -18.69 -11.29
N ALA A 397 -20.81 -19.55 -10.48
CA ALA A 397 -21.40 -20.82 -10.09
C ALA A 397 -22.71 -20.66 -9.31
N ALA A 398 -22.81 -19.69 -8.40
CA ALA A 398 -23.99 -19.44 -7.59
C ALA A 398 -25.21 -19.00 -8.43
N ILE A 399 -24.99 -18.28 -9.54
CA ILE A 399 -26.02 -17.78 -10.44
C ILE A 399 -26.25 -18.69 -11.66
N GLY A 400 -25.56 -19.85 -11.74
CA GLY A 400 -25.71 -20.78 -12.87
C GLY A 400 -25.06 -20.31 -14.17
N CYS A 401 -24.17 -19.33 -14.13
CA CYS A 401 -23.39 -18.89 -15.30
C CYS A 401 -22.14 -19.74 -15.48
N GLY A 402 -21.92 -20.29 -16.67
CA GLY A 402 -20.70 -21.00 -17.01
C GLY A 402 -19.50 -20.06 -16.99
N ILE A 403 -18.35 -20.57 -16.54
CA ILE A 403 -17.09 -19.78 -16.48
C ILE A 403 -15.89 -20.64 -16.83
N GLU A 404 -15.01 -20.14 -17.68
CA GLU A 404 -13.76 -20.76 -18.09
C GLU A 404 -12.61 -19.74 -17.98
N TRP A 405 -11.39 -20.24 -17.97
CA TRP A 405 -10.17 -19.44 -18.04
C TRP A 405 -9.44 -19.73 -19.33
N ASP A 406 -9.28 -18.74 -20.19
CA ASP A 406 -8.43 -18.83 -21.38
C ASP A 406 -7.00 -18.41 -21.02
N GLY A 407 -6.15 -19.41 -20.76
CA GLY A 407 -4.73 -19.19 -20.44
C GLY A 407 -3.90 -18.61 -21.58
N SER A 408 -4.42 -18.66 -22.83
CA SER A 408 -3.71 -18.11 -24.00
C SER A 408 -3.87 -16.59 -24.11
N THR A 409 -5.01 -16.07 -23.67
CA THR A 409 -5.35 -14.64 -23.69
C THR A 409 -5.30 -13.99 -22.29
N GLY A 410 -5.25 -14.79 -21.22
CA GLY A 410 -5.32 -14.29 -19.86
C GLY A 410 -6.70 -13.71 -19.50
N GLN A 411 -7.76 -14.28 -20.07
CA GLN A 411 -9.13 -13.78 -19.91
C GLN A 411 -10.04 -14.75 -19.18
N VAL A 412 -11.01 -14.19 -18.47
CA VAL A 412 -12.16 -14.91 -17.95
C VAL A 412 -13.19 -15.02 -19.08
N VAL A 413 -13.65 -16.24 -19.40
CA VAL A 413 -14.70 -16.46 -20.39
C VAL A 413 -15.98 -16.77 -19.63
N LEU A 414 -16.98 -15.88 -19.73
CA LEU A 414 -18.32 -16.13 -19.22
C LEU A 414 -19.20 -16.77 -20.31
N LEU A 415 -19.88 -17.82 -19.94
CA LEU A 415 -20.75 -18.61 -20.79
C LEU A 415 -22.19 -18.52 -20.23
N PRO A 416 -22.89 -17.36 -20.38
CA PRO A 416 -24.23 -17.23 -19.93
C PRO A 416 -25.16 -18.18 -20.73
N GLU A 417 -26.24 -18.64 -20.09
CA GLU A 417 -27.28 -19.39 -20.80
C GLU A 417 -27.85 -18.53 -21.94
N ASP A 418 -28.19 -19.17 -23.06
CA ASP A 418 -28.93 -18.51 -24.14
C ASP A 418 -30.32 -18.13 -23.66
N ASN A 419 -30.79 -16.94 -24.02
CA ASN A 419 -32.17 -16.54 -23.75
C ASN A 419 -33.15 -17.48 -24.50
N ALA A 420 -33.56 -18.54 -23.85
CA ALA A 420 -34.61 -19.42 -24.36
C ALA A 420 -36.01 -18.81 -24.13
N ALA A 421 -36.23 -17.56 -24.54
CA ALA A 421 -37.56 -16.95 -24.45
C ALA A 421 -37.70 -15.74 -25.36
N ALA A 422 -37.95 -15.96 -26.63
CA ALA A 422 -38.74 -15.05 -27.48
C ALA A 422 -39.13 -15.73 -28.80
N ASP A 423 -39.73 -16.90 -28.73
CA ASP A 423 -40.53 -17.40 -29.86
C ASP A 423 -41.80 -18.12 -29.36
N GLU A 424 -42.69 -17.37 -28.72
CA GLU A 424 -44.10 -17.71 -28.64
C GLU A 424 -44.84 -16.81 -29.61
N GLY A 425 -44.99 -17.29 -30.84
CA GLY A 425 -45.85 -16.60 -31.81
C GLY A 425 -45.91 -17.28 -33.15
N GLY A 426 -46.68 -18.36 -33.27
CA GLY A 426 -47.01 -18.89 -34.57
C GLY A 426 -47.58 -20.30 -34.51
N GLY A 427 -48.85 -20.39 -34.12
CA GLY A 427 -49.60 -21.65 -34.28
C GLY A 427 -49.66 -22.07 -35.72
N ASP A 428 -49.52 -23.39 -35.93
CA ASP A 428 -50.43 -24.07 -36.87
C ASP A 428 -50.51 -25.54 -36.52
N THR A 429 -51.71 -25.90 -36.12
CA THR A 429 -52.20 -27.25 -36.04
C THR A 429 -52.24 -27.91 -37.42
N VAL A 430 -51.85 -29.18 -37.57
CA VAL A 430 -52.41 -30.19 -38.49
C VAL A 430 -51.73 -31.56 -38.29
N PRO A 431 -52.40 -32.69 -38.65
CA PRO A 431 -52.99 -33.59 -37.71
C PRO A 431 -52.29 -34.98 -37.70
N VAL A 432 -52.79 -35.76 -36.75
CA VAL A 432 -52.63 -37.23 -36.63
C VAL A 432 -52.81 -37.95 -37.95
N ALA A 433 -51.92 -38.84 -38.32
CA ALA A 433 -52.20 -40.00 -39.17
C ALA A 433 -51.55 -41.23 -38.53
N GLU A 434 -52.43 -42.12 -38.18
CA GLU A 434 -52.27 -43.54 -37.78
C GLU A 434 -51.51 -44.37 -38.79
N THR A 435 -51.00 -45.44 -38.26
CA THR A 435 -50.93 -46.85 -38.72
C THR A 435 -49.62 -47.35 -39.32
N ALA A 436 -49.17 -48.32 -38.59
CA ALA A 436 -48.93 -49.75 -38.85
C ALA A 436 -47.69 -50.15 -39.64
N ALA A 437 -46.86 -50.85 -39.03
CA ALA A 437 -46.44 -52.25 -39.05
C ALA A 437 -45.15 -52.47 -38.24
#